data_5c7866702a99d75c98b20897b453108b
#
_entry.id   5c7866702a99d75c98b20897b453108b
#
_cell.length_a   1.000
_cell.length_b   1.000
_cell.length_c   1.000
_cell.angle_alpha   90.00
_cell.angle_beta   90.00
_cell.angle_gamma   90.00
#
_symmetry.space_group_name_H-M   'P 1'
#
loop_
_entity.id
_entity.type
_entity.pdbx_description
1 polymer ?
#
loop_
_entity_poly.entity_id
_entity_poly.type
_entity_poly.pdbx_seq_one_letter_code
_entity_poly.pdbx_strand_id
1 'polypeptide(L)'
;MKSLSNQQRLHQVNTGQLFENYRPALGHAASYTYGMRWKTVRNTEYLFRDRDRRGNGKSLGARSAQTEELLSAFSAGRTLAQERLQLITEKIQEQARLNKALRLNRVPRIVARVLRELDRAGLHNSFTVIGTQALYAYEAAAGSHFLHELLASGDVDLRNDARQKMIVVSEKLDGNGLLGLLKKADKTFECVRKNSSWWTS
;
A
#
# COMPACT_ATOMS: atom_id res chain seq x y z
N MET A 1 -26.78 16.09 6.23
CA MET A 1 -26.14 14.79 6.51
C MET A 1 -27.19 13.68 6.53
N LYS A 2 -26.87 12.48 6.02
CA LYS A 2 -27.75 11.31 6.04
C LYS A 2 -27.07 10.19 6.82
N SER A 3 -27.67 9.70 7.91
CA SER A 3 -27.12 8.60 8.70
C SER A 3 -27.10 7.29 7.90
N LEU A 4 -26.08 6.48 8.13
CA LEU A 4 -25.99 5.13 7.57
C LEU A 4 -27.02 4.21 8.23
N SER A 5 -27.61 3.31 7.43
CA SER A 5 -28.41 2.21 7.97
C SER A 5 -27.55 1.25 8.79
N ASN A 6 -28.18 0.42 9.63
CA ASN A 6 -27.46 -0.59 10.40
C ASN A 6 -26.67 -1.56 9.51
N GLN A 7 -27.23 -1.95 8.36
CA GLN A 7 -26.56 -2.79 7.39
C GLN A 7 -25.31 -2.08 6.80
N GLN A 8 -25.43 -0.82 6.43
CA GLN A 8 -24.31 -0.04 5.93
C GLN A 8 -23.18 0.09 6.96
N ARG A 9 -23.53 0.37 8.22
CA ARG A 9 -22.56 0.43 9.33
C ARG A 9 -21.84 -0.90 9.55
N LEU A 10 -22.56 -2.01 9.53
CA LEU A 10 -21.97 -3.35 9.65
C LEU A 10 -20.93 -3.60 8.55
N HIS A 11 -21.27 -3.33 7.30
CA HIS A 11 -20.35 -3.51 6.18
C HIS A 11 -19.17 -2.55 6.22
N GLN A 12 -19.34 -1.34 6.75
CA GLN A 12 -18.25 -0.40 6.98
C GLN A 12 -17.26 -0.93 8.02
N VAL A 13 -17.74 -1.46 9.14
CA VAL A 13 -16.89 -2.09 10.18
C VAL A 13 -16.15 -3.30 9.61
N ASN A 14 -16.85 -4.20 8.91
CA ASN A 14 -16.24 -5.36 8.27
C ASN A 14 -15.13 -4.96 7.29
N THR A 15 -15.35 -3.88 6.51
CA THR A 15 -14.34 -3.36 5.59
C THR A 15 -13.09 -2.88 6.33
N GLY A 16 -13.27 -2.15 7.43
CA GLY A 16 -12.17 -1.71 8.29
C GLY A 16 -11.34 -2.87 8.82
N GLN A 17 -12.00 -3.87 9.41
CA GLN A 17 -11.36 -5.06 9.96
C GLN A 17 -10.59 -5.87 8.89
N LEU A 18 -11.15 -6.01 7.69
CA LEU A 18 -10.47 -6.67 6.59
C LEU A 18 -9.21 -5.91 6.17
N PHE A 19 -9.27 -4.58 6.15
CA PHE A 19 -8.12 -3.75 5.77
C PHE A 19 -7.02 -3.75 6.85
N GLU A 20 -7.39 -3.76 8.12
CA GLU A 20 -6.46 -3.91 9.25
C GLU A 20 -5.71 -5.25 9.19
N ASN A 21 -6.36 -6.33 8.76
CA ASN A 21 -5.73 -7.63 8.55
C ASN A 21 -4.90 -7.70 7.26
N TYR A 22 -5.29 -6.95 6.22
CA TYR A 22 -4.61 -6.94 4.93
C TYR A 22 -3.21 -6.33 5.00
N ARG A 23 -3.04 -5.22 5.70
CA ARG A 23 -1.74 -4.54 5.81
C ARG A 23 -0.62 -5.42 6.38
N PRO A 24 -0.79 -6.07 7.54
CA PRO A 24 0.20 -6.99 8.07
C PRO A 24 0.47 -8.18 7.15
N ALA A 25 -0.58 -8.72 6.49
CA ALA A 25 -0.43 -9.83 5.55
C ALA A 25 0.38 -9.40 4.32
N LEU A 26 0.13 -8.20 3.78
CA LEU A 26 0.92 -7.62 2.69
C LEU A 26 2.38 -7.43 3.09
N GLY A 27 2.64 -6.85 4.26
CA GLY A 27 4.00 -6.67 4.79
C GLY A 27 4.72 -8.00 4.99
N HIS A 28 4.02 -9.01 5.53
CA HIS A 28 4.58 -10.35 5.70
C HIS A 28 4.90 -11.02 4.35
N ALA A 29 4.00 -10.97 3.38
CA ALA A 29 4.25 -11.49 2.04
C ALA A 29 5.40 -10.75 1.34
N ALA A 30 5.53 -9.44 1.54
CA ALA A 30 6.62 -8.63 1.00
C ALA A 30 8.00 -9.05 1.53
N SER A 31 8.10 -9.58 2.76
CA SER A 31 9.35 -10.10 3.30
C SER A 31 9.89 -11.32 2.52
N TYR A 32 9.04 -11.97 1.74
CA TYR A 32 9.38 -13.10 0.86
C TYR A 32 9.48 -12.73 -0.62
N THR A 33 9.56 -11.43 -0.96
CA THR A 33 9.57 -10.94 -2.35
C THR A 33 10.72 -11.53 -3.17
N TYR A 34 11.90 -11.66 -2.54
CA TYR A 34 13.07 -12.26 -3.16
C TYR A 34 13.29 -13.68 -2.66
N GLY A 35 13.83 -14.54 -3.54
CA GLY A 35 13.99 -15.97 -3.28
C GLY A 35 15.15 -16.32 -2.37
N MET A 36 15.17 -17.59 -1.99
CA MET A 36 16.36 -18.33 -1.57
C MET A 36 16.68 -19.38 -2.63
N ARG A 37 17.96 -19.59 -2.93
CA ARG A 37 18.38 -20.57 -3.93
C ARG A 37 19.78 -21.09 -3.65
N TRP A 38 20.04 -22.30 -4.12
CA TRP A 38 21.39 -22.84 -4.16
C TRP A 38 22.18 -22.21 -5.31
N LYS A 39 23.43 -21.90 -5.03
CA LYS A 39 24.41 -21.42 -6.03
C LYS A 39 25.70 -22.19 -5.85
N THR A 40 26.19 -22.81 -6.94
CA THR A 40 27.46 -23.51 -6.93
C THR A 40 28.62 -22.53 -7.13
N VAL A 41 29.57 -22.56 -6.23
CA VAL A 41 30.82 -21.77 -6.29
C VAL A 41 31.97 -22.70 -6.01
N ARG A 42 32.90 -22.84 -6.99
CA ARG A 42 34.09 -23.74 -6.87
C ARG A 42 33.72 -25.16 -6.41
N ASN A 43 32.74 -25.77 -7.05
CA ASN A 43 32.24 -27.11 -6.78
C ASN A 43 31.56 -27.32 -5.40
N THR A 44 31.25 -26.26 -4.68
CA THR A 44 30.51 -26.29 -3.40
C THR A 44 29.21 -25.54 -3.58
N GLU A 45 28.11 -26.09 -3.10
CA GLU A 45 26.79 -25.44 -3.12
C GLU A 45 26.63 -24.56 -1.86
N TYR A 46 26.21 -23.32 -2.07
CA TYR A 46 25.90 -22.35 -1.02
C TYR A 46 24.46 -21.91 -1.12
N LEU A 47 23.79 -21.74 0.02
CA LEU A 47 22.48 -21.14 0.08
C LEU A 47 22.61 -19.62 0.00
N PHE A 48 21.91 -19.00 -0.95
CA PHE A 48 21.86 -17.54 -1.13
C PHE A 48 20.45 -17.01 -0.87
N ARG A 49 20.36 -15.90 -0.13
CA ARG A 49 19.16 -15.09 0.01
C ARG A 49 19.27 -13.91 -0.95
N ASP A 50 18.44 -13.88 -1.98
CA ASP A 50 18.40 -12.77 -2.94
C ASP A 50 17.83 -11.50 -2.27
N ARG A 51 18.35 -10.32 -2.68
CA ARG A 51 17.93 -9.00 -2.18
C ARG A 51 17.29 -8.14 -3.26
N ASP A 52 17.49 -8.50 -4.52
CA ASP A 52 16.94 -7.78 -5.65
C ASP A 52 16.60 -8.74 -6.82
N ARG A 53 15.99 -8.16 -7.87
CA ARG A 53 15.64 -8.93 -9.10
C ARG A 53 16.86 -9.32 -9.94
N ARG A 54 18.04 -8.73 -9.70
CA ARG A 54 19.27 -9.02 -10.43
C ARG A 54 20.00 -10.23 -9.85
N GLY A 55 19.47 -10.81 -8.77
CA GLY A 55 20.06 -11.94 -8.08
C GLY A 55 21.25 -11.57 -7.18
N ASN A 56 21.39 -10.28 -6.84
CA ASN A 56 22.30 -9.88 -5.79
C ASN A 56 21.76 -10.36 -4.46
N GLY A 57 22.60 -11.00 -3.66
CA GLY A 57 22.16 -11.60 -2.42
C GLY A 57 23.29 -11.85 -1.45
N LYS A 58 22.95 -12.39 -0.29
CA LYS A 58 23.91 -12.79 0.75
C LYS A 58 23.96 -14.31 0.83
N SER A 59 25.18 -14.86 0.92
CA SER A 59 25.38 -16.27 1.25
C SER A 59 24.98 -16.51 2.70
N LEU A 60 24.23 -17.57 2.95
CA LEU A 60 23.82 -18.06 4.28
C LEU A 60 24.67 -19.24 4.75
N GLY A 61 25.56 -19.76 3.90
CA GLY A 61 26.47 -20.88 4.24
C GLY A 61 26.53 -21.94 3.15
N ALA A 62 27.48 -22.85 3.28
CA ALA A 62 27.59 -24.03 2.45
C ALA A 62 26.42 -25.00 2.74
N ARG A 63 26.12 -25.89 1.80
CA ARG A 63 25.07 -26.88 1.93
C ARG A 63 25.32 -27.80 3.14
N SER A 64 24.35 -27.84 4.04
CA SER A 64 24.35 -28.63 5.27
C SER A 64 22.89 -28.87 5.68
N ALA A 65 22.66 -29.77 6.62
CA ALA A 65 21.31 -30.01 7.16
C ALA A 65 20.66 -28.70 7.64
N GLN A 66 21.44 -27.82 8.28
CA GLN A 66 20.95 -26.52 8.78
C GLN A 66 20.52 -25.58 7.64
N THR A 67 21.28 -25.49 6.54
CA THR A 67 20.93 -24.63 5.41
C THR A 67 19.79 -25.22 4.58
N GLU A 68 19.63 -26.54 4.53
CA GLU A 68 18.47 -27.20 3.93
C GLU A 68 17.19 -26.92 4.74
N GLU A 69 17.27 -26.98 6.07
CA GLU A 69 16.16 -26.62 6.95
C GLU A 69 15.76 -25.15 6.79
N LEU A 70 16.74 -24.23 6.71
CA LEU A 70 16.48 -22.81 6.45
C LEU A 70 15.74 -22.59 5.12
N LEU A 71 16.13 -23.27 4.04
CA LEU A 71 15.45 -23.16 2.75
C LEU A 71 14.03 -23.73 2.82
N SER A 72 13.85 -24.86 3.49
CA SER A 72 12.54 -25.49 3.68
C SER A 72 11.61 -24.60 4.48
N ALA A 73 12.07 -24.07 5.62
CA ALA A 73 11.30 -23.14 6.46
C ALA A 73 10.94 -21.85 5.71
N PHE A 74 11.90 -21.30 4.93
CA PHE A 74 11.64 -20.13 4.09
C PHE A 74 10.56 -20.42 3.03
N SER A 75 10.64 -21.57 2.36
CA SER A 75 9.70 -21.94 1.31
C SER A 75 8.28 -22.15 1.87
N ALA A 76 8.17 -22.85 3.00
CA ALA A 76 6.91 -23.03 3.70
C ALA A 76 6.32 -21.70 4.18
N GLY A 77 7.14 -20.83 4.80
CA GLY A 77 6.72 -19.51 5.25
C GLY A 77 6.25 -18.62 4.10
N ARG A 78 6.93 -18.67 2.94
CA ARG A 78 6.53 -17.96 1.73
C ARG A 78 5.16 -18.40 1.22
N THR A 79 4.94 -19.70 1.14
CA THR A 79 3.66 -20.27 0.70
C THR A 79 2.52 -19.81 1.62
N LEU A 80 2.67 -19.99 2.93
CA LEU A 80 1.67 -19.55 3.90
C LEU A 80 1.38 -18.04 3.85
N ALA A 81 2.43 -17.22 3.69
CA ALA A 81 2.26 -15.78 3.58
C ALA A 81 1.49 -15.37 2.31
N GLN A 82 1.77 -16.04 1.18
CA GLN A 82 1.08 -15.80 -0.09
C GLN A 82 -0.37 -16.26 -0.04
N GLU A 83 -0.64 -17.45 0.47
CA GLU A 83 -2.01 -17.99 0.64
C GLU A 83 -2.85 -17.07 1.55
N ARG A 84 -2.28 -16.64 2.68
CA ARG A 84 -2.97 -15.70 3.59
C ARG A 84 -3.31 -14.38 2.90
N LEU A 85 -2.35 -13.80 2.17
CA LEU A 85 -2.57 -12.54 1.44
C LEU A 85 -3.64 -12.70 0.36
N GLN A 86 -3.61 -13.82 -0.38
CA GLN A 86 -4.60 -14.13 -1.40
C GLN A 86 -6.00 -14.23 -0.79
N LEU A 87 -6.17 -15.01 0.28
CA LEU A 87 -7.45 -15.20 0.95
C LEU A 87 -8.05 -13.87 1.44
N ILE A 88 -7.23 -13.01 2.06
CA ILE A 88 -7.69 -11.69 2.51
C ILE A 88 -8.05 -10.81 1.31
N THR A 89 -7.27 -10.86 0.23
CA THR A 89 -7.54 -10.08 -0.98
C THR A 89 -8.87 -10.48 -1.62
N GLU A 90 -9.18 -11.75 -1.69
CA GLU A 90 -10.46 -12.28 -2.19
C GLU A 90 -11.64 -11.77 -1.34
N LYS A 91 -11.51 -11.84 -0.01
CA LYS A 91 -12.53 -11.29 0.92
C LYS A 91 -12.72 -9.78 0.76
N ILE A 92 -11.65 -9.01 0.55
CA ILE A 92 -11.74 -7.57 0.27
C ILE A 92 -12.48 -7.32 -1.05
N GLN A 93 -12.24 -8.12 -2.08
CA GLN A 93 -12.95 -7.99 -3.37
C GLN A 93 -14.45 -8.29 -3.23
N GLU A 94 -14.80 -9.31 -2.46
CA GLU A 94 -16.20 -9.61 -2.14
C GLU A 94 -16.85 -8.47 -1.38
N GLN A 95 -16.21 -7.99 -0.31
CA GLN A 95 -16.69 -6.87 0.49
C GLN A 95 -16.84 -5.59 -0.34
N ALA A 96 -15.93 -5.35 -1.31
CA ALA A 96 -16.02 -4.21 -2.21
C ALA A 96 -17.27 -4.25 -3.11
N ARG A 97 -17.70 -5.45 -3.54
CA ARG A 97 -18.94 -5.63 -4.32
C ARG A 97 -20.18 -5.30 -3.45
N LEU A 98 -20.19 -5.77 -2.20
CA LEU A 98 -21.24 -5.47 -1.22
C LEU A 98 -21.30 -3.98 -0.91
N ASN A 99 -20.15 -3.35 -0.67
CA ASN A 99 -20.06 -1.91 -0.44
C ASN A 99 -20.56 -1.09 -1.63
N LYS A 100 -20.32 -1.56 -2.85
CA LYS A 100 -20.86 -0.94 -4.07
C LYS A 100 -22.39 -1.04 -4.11
N ALA A 101 -22.96 -2.20 -3.85
CA ALA A 101 -24.41 -2.41 -3.80
C ALA A 101 -25.07 -1.54 -2.72
N LEU A 102 -24.43 -1.35 -1.59
CA LEU A 102 -24.88 -0.51 -0.48
C LEU A 102 -24.55 0.99 -0.64
N ARG A 103 -23.95 1.41 -1.75
CA ARG A 103 -23.53 2.79 -2.02
C ARG A 103 -22.57 3.37 -0.98
N LEU A 104 -21.69 2.52 -0.42
CA LEU A 104 -20.64 2.92 0.53
C LEU A 104 -19.34 3.38 -0.15
N ASN A 105 -19.15 3.05 -1.43
CA ASN A 105 -17.95 3.39 -2.21
C ASN A 105 -18.02 4.81 -2.76
N ARG A 106 -17.91 5.81 -1.90
CA ARG A 106 -18.04 7.23 -2.26
C ARG A 106 -16.72 7.89 -2.66
N VAL A 107 -15.60 7.39 -2.16
CA VAL A 107 -14.27 7.93 -2.46
C VAL A 107 -14.00 7.88 -3.97
N PRO A 108 -13.61 8.98 -4.61
CA PRO A 108 -13.28 9.01 -6.04
C PRO A 108 -12.20 8.00 -6.39
N ARG A 109 -12.31 7.37 -7.56
CA ARG A 109 -11.39 6.30 -7.99
C ARG A 109 -9.93 6.75 -8.04
N ILE A 110 -9.69 8.01 -8.43
CA ILE A 110 -8.34 8.57 -8.50
C ILE A 110 -7.73 8.68 -7.10
N VAL A 111 -8.48 9.19 -6.12
CA VAL A 111 -8.05 9.27 -4.71
C VAL A 111 -7.70 7.88 -4.17
N ALA A 112 -8.60 6.92 -4.38
CA ALA A 112 -8.38 5.53 -3.94
C ALA A 112 -7.14 4.89 -4.59
N ARG A 113 -6.84 5.21 -5.86
CA ARG A 113 -5.63 4.75 -6.55
C ARG A 113 -4.37 5.38 -5.95
N VAL A 114 -4.37 6.69 -5.74
CA VAL A 114 -3.25 7.41 -5.12
C VAL A 114 -2.94 6.85 -3.75
N LEU A 115 -3.94 6.70 -2.88
CA LEU A 115 -3.78 6.15 -1.54
C LEU A 115 -3.23 4.72 -1.56
N ARG A 116 -3.68 3.90 -2.51
CA ARG A 116 -3.17 2.53 -2.68
C ARG A 116 -1.70 2.50 -3.09
N GLU A 117 -1.27 3.39 -3.98
CA GLU A 117 0.14 3.46 -4.37
C GLU A 117 1.02 3.98 -3.23
N LEU A 118 0.53 4.93 -2.42
CA LEU A 118 1.21 5.38 -1.19
C LEU A 118 1.34 4.23 -0.17
N ASP A 119 0.27 3.45 0.02
CA ASP A 119 0.27 2.29 0.93
C ASP A 119 1.25 1.20 0.47
N ARG A 120 1.24 0.87 -0.83
CA ARG A 120 2.19 -0.09 -1.44
C ARG A 120 3.65 0.33 -1.31
N ALA A 121 3.91 1.63 -1.41
CA ALA A 121 5.25 2.19 -1.19
C ALA A 121 5.64 2.28 0.29
N GLY A 122 4.76 1.90 1.22
CA GLY A 122 4.96 2.02 2.66
C GLY A 122 5.02 3.47 3.14
N LEU A 123 4.35 4.39 2.42
CA LEU A 123 4.33 5.84 2.69
C LEU A 123 3.04 6.30 3.38
N HIS A 124 2.17 5.38 3.79
CA HIS A 124 0.88 5.68 4.41
C HIS A 124 0.98 6.52 5.69
N ASN A 125 2.12 6.45 6.41
CA ASN A 125 2.37 7.29 7.59
C ASN A 125 3.07 8.62 7.26
N SER A 126 3.53 8.79 6.03
CA SER A 126 4.29 9.98 5.61
C SER A 126 3.38 11.04 4.98
N PHE A 127 2.21 10.65 4.50
CA PHE A 127 1.27 11.53 3.85
C PHE A 127 -0.11 11.44 4.48
N THR A 128 -0.74 12.60 4.69
CA THR A 128 -2.12 12.72 5.16
C THR A 128 -2.94 13.41 4.09
N VAL A 129 -4.10 12.84 3.77
CA VAL A 129 -5.09 13.51 2.92
C VAL A 129 -5.70 14.67 3.70
N ILE A 130 -5.73 15.84 3.09
CA ILE A 130 -6.35 17.04 3.64
C ILE A 130 -7.38 17.58 2.63
N GLY A 131 -7.99 18.73 2.92
CA GLY A 131 -8.98 19.35 2.05
C GLY A 131 -10.26 18.54 1.93
N THR A 132 -10.99 18.75 0.83
CA THR A 132 -12.32 18.17 0.59
C THR A 132 -12.30 16.63 0.58
N GLN A 133 -11.22 16.03 0.11
CA GLN A 133 -11.12 14.57 0.07
C GLN A 133 -11.00 13.92 1.46
N ALA A 134 -10.55 14.66 2.48
CA ALA A 134 -10.55 14.20 3.86
C ALA A 134 -11.97 14.03 4.44
N LEU A 135 -12.98 14.71 3.88
CA LEU A 135 -14.36 14.59 4.32
C LEU A 135 -14.89 13.15 4.22
N TYR A 136 -14.40 12.35 3.29
CA TYR A 136 -14.77 10.93 3.21
C TYR A 136 -14.32 10.12 4.44
N ALA A 137 -13.19 10.49 5.05
CA ALA A 137 -12.75 9.87 6.31
C ALA A 137 -13.67 10.28 7.47
N TYR A 138 -14.10 11.54 7.50
CA TYR A 138 -15.07 12.01 8.49
C TYR A 138 -16.45 11.39 8.30
N GLU A 139 -16.93 11.19 7.06
CA GLU A 139 -18.14 10.39 6.79
C GLU A 139 -18.05 8.99 7.40
N ALA A 140 -16.92 8.33 7.18
CA ALA A 140 -16.68 7.00 7.72
C ALA A 140 -16.68 7.00 9.25
N ALA A 141 -15.98 7.95 9.89
CA ALA A 141 -15.92 8.05 11.34
C ALA A 141 -17.28 8.40 11.97
N ALA A 142 -18.06 9.28 11.32
CA ALA A 142 -19.36 9.73 11.82
C ALA A 142 -20.50 8.73 11.51
N GLY A 143 -20.28 7.70 10.70
CA GLY A 143 -21.32 6.78 10.22
C GLY A 143 -22.46 7.52 9.51
N SER A 144 -22.11 8.56 8.74
CA SER A 144 -23.07 9.43 8.05
C SER A 144 -22.50 9.96 6.74
N HIS A 145 -23.35 10.20 5.76
CA HIS A 145 -22.96 10.80 4.49
C HIS A 145 -23.20 12.33 4.50
N PHE A 146 -22.21 13.09 4.03
CA PHE A 146 -22.39 14.50 3.71
C PHE A 146 -23.21 14.68 2.42
N LEU A 147 -23.73 15.88 2.21
CA LEU A 147 -24.35 16.24 0.92
C LEU A 147 -23.29 16.22 -0.17
N HIS A 148 -23.67 15.76 -1.36
CA HIS A 148 -22.74 15.58 -2.48
C HIS A 148 -22.05 16.89 -2.91
N GLU A 149 -22.75 18.00 -2.76
CA GLU A 149 -22.28 19.35 -3.10
C GLU A 149 -21.03 19.75 -2.30
N LEU A 150 -20.88 19.27 -1.05
CA LEU A 150 -19.72 19.51 -0.18
C LEU A 150 -18.49 18.71 -0.61
N LEU A 151 -18.66 17.69 -1.43
CA LEU A 151 -17.63 16.73 -1.83
C LEU A 151 -17.20 16.92 -3.31
N ALA A 152 -17.72 17.95 -3.99
CA ALA A 152 -17.52 18.20 -5.42
C ALA A 152 -16.15 18.84 -5.71
N SER A 153 -15.05 18.22 -5.26
CA SER A 153 -13.69 18.62 -5.64
C SER A 153 -13.00 17.51 -6.41
N GLY A 154 -12.33 17.88 -7.51
CA GLY A 154 -11.46 16.98 -8.29
C GLY A 154 -10.03 16.86 -7.74
N ASP A 155 -9.66 17.74 -6.80
CA ASP A 155 -8.29 17.86 -6.31
C ASP A 155 -8.01 16.88 -5.17
N VAL A 156 -6.78 16.41 -5.11
CA VAL A 156 -6.28 15.54 -4.02
C VAL A 156 -5.16 16.28 -3.31
N ASP A 157 -5.47 16.81 -2.14
CA ASP A 157 -4.49 17.52 -1.31
C ASP A 157 -3.80 16.53 -0.38
N LEU A 158 -2.48 16.46 -0.48
CA LEU A 158 -1.63 15.61 0.34
C LEU A 158 -0.67 16.48 1.16
N ARG A 159 -0.73 16.35 2.47
CA ARG A 159 0.24 16.97 3.39
C ARG A 159 1.28 15.94 3.78
N ASN A 160 2.57 16.28 3.57
CA ASN A 160 3.67 15.48 4.09
C ASN A 160 3.83 15.76 5.60
N ASP A 161 3.99 14.70 6.40
CA ASP A 161 4.35 14.83 7.81
C ASP A 161 5.85 15.14 7.91
N ALA A 162 6.16 16.41 8.17
CA ALA A 162 7.54 16.92 8.29
C ALA A 162 8.33 16.27 9.45
N ARG A 163 7.67 15.62 10.41
CA ARG A 163 8.33 14.86 11.48
C ARG A 163 9.01 13.59 10.97
N GLN A 164 8.58 13.09 9.81
CA GLN A 164 9.26 11.98 9.14
C GLN A 164 10.44 12.53 8.33
N LYS A 165 11.63 11.98 8.53
CA LYS A 165 12.82 12.41 7.79
C LYS A 165 12.56 12.23 6.29
N MET A 166 12.74 13.30 5.52
CA MET A 166 12.61 13.30 4.05
C MET A 166 13.47 12.22 3.38
N ILE A 167 14.59 11.83 4.02
CA ILE A 167 15.47 10.74 3.58
C ILE A 167 14.70 9.42 3.50
N VAL A 168 13.89 9.08 4.51
CA VAL A 168 13.09 7.83 4.53
C VAL A 168 12.05 7.83 3.40
N VAL A 169 11.49 9.00 3.09
CA VAL A 169 10.54 9.15 1.97
C VAL A 169 11.26 8.99 0.63
N SER A 170 12.44 9.59 0.46
CA SER A 170 13.21 9.49 -0.79
C SER A 170 13.74 8.07 -1.05
N GLU A 171 14.13 7.31 -0.02
CA GLU A 171 14.56 5.92 -0.14
C GLU A 171 13.44 4.97 -0.57
N LYS A 172 12.20 5.27 -0.20
CA LYS A 172 11.01 4.47 -0.56
C LYS A 172 10.45 4.82 -1.94
N LEU A 173 10.86 5.95 -2.50
CA LEU A 173 10.45 6.38 -3.83
C LEU A 173 11.48 5.92 -4.86
N ASP A 174 11.02 5.27 -5.93
CA ASP A 174 11.85 4.99 -7.10
C ASP A 174 12.45 6.29 -7.66
N GLY A 175 13.49 6.20 -8.49
CA GLY A 175 14.23 7.36 -9.04
C GLY A 175 13.37 8.47 -9.70
N ASN A 176 12.10 8.22 -9.94
CA ASN A 176 11.10 9.20 -10.41
C ASN A 176 10.36 9.94 -9.27
N GLY A 177 10.71 9.69 -8.02
CA GLY A 177 10.14 10.36 -6.86
C GLY A 177 8.63 10.20 -6.71
N LEU A 178 7.99 11.15 -6.00
CA LEU A 178 6.54 11.15 -5.77
C LEU A 178 5.73 11.19 -7.09
N LEU A 179 6.19 11.94 -8.07
CA LEU A 179 5.52 12.01 -9.38
C LEU A 179 5.49 10.64 -10.08
N GLY A 180 6.56 9.86 -9.99
CA GLY A 180 6.60 8.51 -10.52
C GLY A 180 5.58 7.58 -9.85
N LEU A 181 5.39 7.73 -8.53
CA LEU A 181 4.37 7.00 -7.78
C LEU A 181 2.96 7.44 -8.20
N LEU A 182 2.69 8.75 -8.32
CA LEU A 182 1.40 9.27 -8.76
C LEU A 182 1.07 8.81 -10.19
N LYS A 183 2.05 8.77 -11.09
CA LYS A 183 1.88 8.23 -12.46
C LYS A 183 1.53 6.73 -12.50
N LYS A 184 1.84 5.94 -11.46
CA LYS A 184 1.34 4.57 -11.33
C LYS A 184 -0.16 4.55 -11.02
N ALA A 185 -0.66 5.54 -10.29
CA ALA A 185 -2.09 5.69 -10.02
C ALA A 185 -2.85 6.20 -11.26
N ASP A 186 -2.30 7.20 -11.94
CA ASP A 186 -2.82 7.72 -13.20
C ASP A 186 -1.70 8.38 -14.02
N LYS A 187 -1.59 8.02 -15.30
CA LYS A 187 -0.53 8.51 -16.21
C LYS A 187 -0.65 10.01 -16.54
N THR A 188 -1.80 10.61 -16.29
CA THR A 188 -2.07 12.03 -16.55
C THR A 188 -1.45 12.98 -15.53
N PHE A 189 -0.93 12.47 -14.40
CA PHE A 189 -0.23 13.32 -13.44
C PHE A 189 1.01 13.95 -14.05
N GLU A 190 1.09 15.28 -13.97
CA GLU A 190 2.21 16.08 -14.45
C GLU A 190 2.70 17.05 -13.38
N CYS A 191 3.97 17.44 -13.46
CA CYS A 191 4.53 18.45 -12.59
C CYS A 191 4.24 19.84 -13.19
N VAL A 192 3.33 20.59 -12.59
CA VAL A 192 3.07 21.98 -12.96
C VAL A 192 4.02 22.87 -12.15
N ARG A 193 5.03 23.46 -12.82
CA ARG A 193 5.83 24.52 -12.21
C ARG A 193 4.97 25.78 -12.15
N LYS A 194 4.53 26.21 -10.97
CA LYS A 194 4.08 27.59 -10.79
C LYS A 194 5.34 28.46 -10.91
N ASN A 195 5.39 29.35 -11.88
CA ASN A 195 6.33 30.46 -11.87
C ASN A 195 6.09 31.25 -10.57
N SER A 196 7.01 31.11 -9.63
CA SER A 196 6.99 31.83 -8.35
C SER A 196 7.41 33.29 -8.57
N SER A 197 6.48 34.13 -9.01
CA SER A 197 6.65 35.58 -9.06
C SER A 197 5.69 36.29 -8.06
N TRP A 198 5.63 35.82 -6.82
CA TRP A 198 4.80 36.43 -5.78
C TRP A 198 5.50 36.57 -4.43
N TRP A 199 6.78 36.97 -4.40
CA TRP A 199 7.42 37.49 -3.20
C TRP A 199 8.47 38.53 -3.60
N THR A 200 8.02 39.72 -4.01
CA THR A 200 8.79 40.97 -3.91
C THR A 200 7.76 42.05 -3.58
N SER A 201 7.55 42.32 -2.32
CA SER A 201 7.25 43.61 -1.71
C SER A 201 7.35 43.47 -0.21
#